data_d2d6707cacfd0a6339e081d08d96671b
#
_entry.id   d2d6707cacfd0a6339e081d08d96671b
#
_cell.length_a   1.000
_cell.length_b   1.000
_cell.length_c   1.000
_cell.angle_alpha   90.00
_cell.angle_beta   90.00
_cell.angle_gamma   90.00
#
_symmetry.space_group_name_H-M   'P 1'
#
loop_
_entity.id
_entity.type
_entity.pdbx_description
1 polymer ?
#
loop_
_entity_poly.entity_id
_entity_poly.type
_entity_poly.pdbx_seq_one_letter_code
_entity_poly.pdbx_strand_id
1 'polypeptide(L)'
;MSKVSAYTSWQPLEEVIVGRAYTPDYFDFIEDTTVRDQLAHILQETNEDLDNLQRTCETYGATVKRPGLIDKDFFIYLQTKDKGAPLPPLTPRDWQITLGDKLLRVLKVEELDEICSEYGEQVINPHGEHWNPDCILNGASASCIVRCGTDIFFDNSDYLRPEQSKWIQENCLDNRYRYHEAITDGHGDAVFAILKPGVLLSSKWDDKLDLNSDFPGWDVSKLECSTIWHAMAVGKFKEENFNGAWYVQGQTPTKEFTKFVNTYLKEWVGYVSDTVFDVNCLVLDE
;
A
#
# COMPACT_ATOMS: atom_id res chain seq x y z
N MET A 1 -1.52 20.22 17.69
CA MET A 1 -1.44 19.92 16.25
C MET A 1 -0.51 18.74 16.11
N SER A 2 -0.94 17.68 15.52
CA SER A 2 -0.06 16.58 15.08
C SER A 2 1.04 17.13 14.19
N LYS A 3 2.24 16.60 14.32
CA LYS A 3 3.40 17.08 13.57
C LYS A 3 3.99 15.93 12.77
N VAL A 4 4.01 16.08 11.45
CA VAL A 4 4.72 15.13 10.58
C VAL A 4 6.20 15.25 10.86
N SER A 5 6.86 14.13 11.20
CA SER A 5 8.31 14.07 11.46
C SER A 5 8.82 12.65 11.24
N ALA A 6 8.96 12.21 9.99
CA ALA A 6 9.38 10.85 9.67
C ALA A 6 10.48 10.84 8.60
N TYR A 7 11.70 10.62 9.05
CA TYR A 7 12.91 10.67 8.24
C TYR A 7 13.42 9.28 7.86
N THR A 8 13.13 8.28 8.68
CA THR A 8 13.61 6.91 8.48
C THR A 8 12.47 5.91 8.63
N SER A 9 12.69 4.67 8.21
CA SER A 9 11.75 3.56 8.46
C SER A 9 11.93 2.93 9.84
N TRP A 10 12.99 3.26 10.57
CA TRP A 10 13.34 2.69 11.88
C TRP A 10 13.22 3.67 13.06
N GLN A 11 12.73 4.88 12.84
CA GLN A 11 12.37 5.75 13.95
C GLN A 11 11.25 5.11 14.77
N PRO A 12 11.25 5.31 16.12
CA PRO A 12 10.11 4.88 16.92
C PRO A 12 8.80 5.34 16.32
N LEU A 13 7.88 4.41 16.13
CA LEU A 13 6.59 4.68 15.52
C LEU A 13 5.68 5.40 16.52
N GLU A 14 5.41 6.67 16.30
CA GLU A 14 4.53 7.49 17.14
C GLU A 14 3.08 7.47 16.65
N GLU A 15 2.91 7.53 15.31
CA GLU A 15 1.59 7.53 14.69
C GLU A 15 1.63 6.79 13.34
N VAL A 16 0.56 6.03 13.05
CA VAL A 16 0.43 5.26 11.82
C VAL A 16 -1.00 5.27 11.30
N ILE A 17 -1.16 5.26 9.98
CA ILE A 17 -2.45 5.06 9.34
C ILE A 17 -2.54 3.61 8.91
N VAL A 18 -3.44 2.86 9.53
CA VAL A 18 -3.78 1.49 9.15
C VAL A 18 -5.00 1.53 8.24
N GLY A 19 -4.95 0.85 7.12
CA GLY A 19 -6.02 0.81 6.15
C GLY A 19 -7.35 0.28 6.71
N ARG A 20 -8.42 0.42 5.93
CA ARG A 20 -9.76 -0.07 6.28
C ARG A 20 -10.39 -0.76 5.08
N ALA A 21 -10.98 -1.94 5.29
CA ALA A 21 -11.83 -2.60 4.31
C ALA A 21 -13.31 -2.23 4.54
N TYR A 22 -14.14 -2.43 3.53
CA TYR A 22 -15.59 -2.35 3.71
C TYR A 22 -16.07 -3.43 4.67
N THR A 23 -17.21 -3.19 5.30
CA THR A 23 -17.91 -4.20 6.09
C THR A 23 -18.86 -5.00 5.20
N PRO A 24 -19.21 -6.25 5.55
CA PRO A 24 -20.08 -7.09 4.73
C PRO A 24 -21.42 -6.46 4.33
N ASP A 25 -21.95 -5.58 5.17
CA ASP A 25 -23.26 -4.93 4.94
C ASP A 25 -23.27 -3.95 3.76
N TYR A 26 -22.09 -3.49 3.27
CA TYR A 26 -21.99 -2.75 2.00
C TYR A 26 -22.47 -3.56 0.80
N PHE A 27 -22.50 -4.88 0.92
CA PHE A 27 -22.82 -5.82 -0.15
C PHE A 27 -24.16 -6.56 0.06
N ASP A 28 -25.01 -6.06 0.96
CA ASP A 28 -26.33 -6.64 1.23
C ASP A 28 -27.25 -6.67 0.01
N PHE A 29 -26.96 -5.83 -0.99
CA PHE A 29 -27.69 -5.79 -2.26
C PHE A 29 -27.45 -7.02 -3.16
N ILE A 30 -26.44 -7.84 -2.86
CA ILE A 30 -26.14 -9.05 -3.63
C ILE A 30 -27.18 -10.13 -3.31
N GLU A 31 -28.00 -10.48 -4.29
CA GLU A 31 -29.07 -11.49 -4.13
C GLU A 31 -28.51 -12.92 -4.03
N ASP A 32 -27.42 -13.21 -4.76
CA ASP A 32 -26.77 -14.53 -4.70
C ASP A 32 -26.07 -14.70 -3.35
N THR A 33 -26.69 -15.53 -2.50
CA THR A 33 -26.18 -15.77 -1.14
C THR A 33 -24.80 -16.42 -1.13
N THR A 34 -24.49 -17.26 -2.13
CA THR A 34 -23.18 -17.91 -2.21
C THR A 34 -22.07 -16.87 -2.47
N VAL A 35 -22.33 -15.93 -3.37
CA VAL A 35 -21.41 -14.82 -3.64
C VAL A 35 -21.28 -13.93 -2.43
N ARG A 36 -22.41 -13.54 -1.84
CA ARG A 36 -22.43 -12.65 -0.67
C ARG A 36 -21.69 -13.25 0.51
N ASP A 37 -21.91 -14.53 0.81
CA ASP A 37 -21.29 -15.19 1.96
C ASP A 37 -19.77 -15.35 1.77
N GLN A 38 -19.29 -15.67 0.57
CA GLN A 38 -17.85 -15.72 0.28
C GLN A 38 -17.20 -14.34 0.39
N LEU A 39 -17.83 -13.31 -0.13
CA LEU A 39 -17.33 -11.93 -0.01
C LEU A 39 -17.34 -11.45 1.44
N ALA A 40 -18.43 -11.73 2.17
CA ALA A 40 -18.53 -11.37 3.59
C ALA A 40 -17.41 -12.00 4.41
N HIS A 41 -17.10 -13.27 4.16
CA HIS A 41 -15.98 -13.94 4.84
C HIS A 41 -14.64 -13.23 4.56
N ILE A 42 -14.34 -12.93 3.30
CA ILE A 42 -13.10 -12.20 2.93
C ILE A 42 -13.03 -10.86 3.64
N LEU A 43 -14.11 -10.09 3.65
CA LEU A 43 -14.14 -8.77 4.28
C LEU A 43 -13.99 -8.85 5.80
N GLN A 44 -14.55 -9.89 6.43
CA GLN A 44 -14.37 -10.13 7.86
C GLN A 44 -12.93 -10.47 8.21
N GLU A 45 -12.32 -11.45 7.53
CA GLU A 45 -10.91 -11.81 7.74
C GLU A 45 -9.98 -10.59 7.52
N THR A 46 -10.22 -9.83 6.45
CA THR A 46 -9.42 -8.62 6.17
C THR A 46 -9.53 -7.59 7.30
N ASN A 47 -10.73 -7.34 7.81
CA ASN A 47 -10.90 -6.39 8.91
C ASN A 47 -10.31 -6.92 10.22
N GLU A 48 -10.39 -8.22 10.50
CA GLU A 48 -9.76 -8.85 11.66
C GLU A 48 -8.23 -8.71 11.61
N ASP A 49 -7.62 -8.91 10.45
CA ASP A 49 -6.18 -8.71 10.25
C ASP A 49 -5.76 -7.25 10.45
N LEU A 50 -6.51 -6.31 9.90
CA LEU A 50 -6.26 -4.87 10.09
C LEU A 50 -6.45 -4.45 11.55
N ASP A 51 -7.41 -5.01 12.26
CA ASP A 51 -7.63 -4.75 13.69
C ASP A 51 -6.53 -5.39 14.55
N ASN A 52 -5.99 -6.53 14.14
CA ASN A 52 -4.81 -7.13 14.77
C ASN A 52 -3.57 -6.25 14.58
N LEU A 53 -3.36 -5.72 13.38
CA LEU A 53 -2.28 -4.78 13.10
C LEU A 53 -2.42 -3.51 13.94
N GLN A 54 -3.62 -2.93 14.02
CA GLN A 54 -3.90 -1.78 14.88
C GLN A 54 -3.53 -2.07 16.32
N ARG A 55 -4.07 -3.17 16.90
CA ARG A 55 -3.77 -3.56 18.29
C ARG A 55 -2.27 -3.76 18.55
N THR A 56 -1.57 -4.31 17.57
CA THR A 56 -0.11 -4.48 17.67
C THR A 56 0.57 -3.12 17.75
N CYS A 57 0.29 -2.20 16.86
CA CYS A 57 0.87 -0.85 16.89
C CYS A 57 0.55 -0.11 18.20
N GLU A 58 -0.70 -0.17 18.67
CA GLU A 58 -1.13 0.46 19.92
C GLU A 58 -0.44 -0.16 21.14
N THR A 59 -0.18 -1.48 21.14
CA THR A 59 0.56 -2.15 22.21
C THR A 59 2.01 -1.65 22.31
N TYR A 60 2.59 -1.26 21.18
CA TYR A 60 3.92 -0.63 21.13
C TYR A 60 3.88 0.89 21.39
N GLY A 61 2.71 1.45 21.68
CA GLY A 61 2.54 2.84 22.08
C GLY A 61 2.24 3.80 20.91
N ALA A 62 2.08 3.32 19.70
CA ALA A 62 1.74 4.16 18.55
C ALA A 62 0.26 4.56 18.58
N THR A 63 -0.03 5.77 18.14
CA THR A 63 -1.39 6.21 17.83
C THR A 63 -1.79 5.67 16.46
N VAL A 64 -2.93 4.98 16.38
CA VAL A 64 -3.42 4.45 15.12
C VAL A 64 -4.60 5.27 14.60
N LYS A 65 -4.53 5.69 13.35
CA LYS A 65 -5.63 6.32 12.62
C LYS A 65 -6.16 5.38 11.55
N ARG A 66 -7.48 5.42 11.36
CA ARG A 66 -8.15 4.61 10.33
C ARG A 66 -8.85 5.54 9.34
N PRO A 67 -8.70 5.33 8.03
CA PRO A 67 -9.44 6.09 7.02
C PRO A 67 -10.94 6.00 7.23
N GLY A 68 -11.68 6.99 6.75
CA GLY A 68 -13.13 6.87 6.56
C GLY A 68 -13.48 5.78 5.56
N LEU A 69 -14.76 5.56 5.37
CA LEU A 69 -15.29 4.80 4.25
C LEU A 69 -16.25 5.70 3.47
N ILE A 70 -16.35 5.47 2.18
CA ILE A 70 -17.37 6.10 1.35
C ILE A 70 -18.76 5.83 1.95
N ASP A 71 -19.67 6.79 1.82
CA ASP A 71 -21.05 6.62 2.27
C ASP A 71 -21.69 5.38 1.62
N LYS A 72 -22.38 4.56 2.41
CA LYS A 72 -22.96 3.30 1.95
C LYS A 72 -24.02 3.49 0.87
N ASP A 73 -24.86 4.51 0.98
CA ASP A 73 -25.90 4.76 -0.03
C ASP A 73 -25.27 5.23 -1.34
N PHE A 74 -24.21 6.03 -1.25
CA PHE A 74 -23.44 6.43 -2.43
C PHE A 74 -22.68 5.25 -3.04
N PHE A 75 -22.11 4.38 -2.23
CA PHE A 75 -21.49 3.13 -2.70
C PHE A 75 -22.51 2.29 -3.49
N ILE A 76 -23.70 2.05 -2.93
CA ILE A 76 -24.78 1.30 -3.60
C ILE A 76 -25.21 2.01 -4.89
N TYR A 77 -25.33 3.34 -4.86
CA TYR A 77 -25.66 4.12 -6.07
C TYR A 77 -24.65 3.89 -7.20
N LEU A 78 -23.36 3.85 -6.89
CA LEU A 78 -22.31 3.59 -7.90
C LEU A 78 -22.49 2.22 -8.56
N GLN A 79 -22.93 1.20 -7.81
CA GLN A 79 -23.20 -0.13 -8.35
C GLN A 79 -24.31 -0.10 -9.42
N THR A 80 -25.35 0.75 -9.20
CA THR A 80 -26.45 0.90 -10.16
C THR A 80 -26.03 1.55 -11.48
N LYS A 81 -24.83 2.15 -11.51
CA LYS A 81 -24.26 2.82 -12.69
C LYS A 81 -23.23 1.97 -13.44
N ASP A 82 -23.10 0.71 -13.07
CA ASP A 82 -22.17 -0.24 -13.70
C ASP A 82 -20.70 0.20 -13.61
N LYS A 83 -20.37 0.99 -12.58
CA LYS A 83 -19.01 1.55 -12.40
C LYS A 83 -18.07 0.65 -11.59
N GLY A 84 -18.56 -0.51 -11.18
CA GLY A 84 -17.86 -1.38 -10.24
C GLY A 84 -17.85 -0.81 -8.81
N ALA A 85 -17.34 -1.61 -7.87
CA ALA A 85 -17.18 -1.17 -6.50
C ALA A 85 -15.91 -0.32 -6.35
N PRO A 86 -16.00 0.88 -5.74
CA PRO A 86 -14.81 1.66 -5.41
C PRO A 86 -13.85 0.85 -4.54
N LEU A 87 -12.55 1.08 -4.71
CA LEU A 87 -11.54 0.48 -3.85
C LEU A 87 -11.71 0.96 -2.41
N PRO A 88 -11.64 0.06 -1.42
CA PRO A 88 -11.56 0.49 -0.03
C PRO A 88 -10.20 1.14 0.26
N PRO A 89 -10.10 2.03 1.25
CA PRO A 89 -8.84 2.66 1.63
C PRO A 89 -7.92 1.69 2.40
N LEU A 90 -7.53 0.60 1.76
CA LEU A 90 -6.84 -0.54 2.36
C LEU A 90 -5.34 -0.32 2.49
N THR A 91 -4.71 0.32 1.50
CA THR A 91 -3.25 0.49 1.40
C THR A 91 -2.82 1.97 1.42
N PRO A 92 -2.94 2.68 2.55
CA PRO A 92 -2.58 4.11 2.63
C PRO A 92 -1.14 4.39 2.18
N ARG A 93 -0.24 3.41 2.33
CA ARG A 93 1.17 3.51 1.97
C ARG A 93 1.39 3.69 0.46
N ASP A 94 0.50 3.17 -0.38
CA ASP A 94 0.59 3.33 -1.84
C ASP A 94 0.19 4.74 -2.28
N TRP A 95 -0.61 5.43 -1.48
CA TRP A 95 -1.24 6.69 -1.85
C TRP A 95 -0.57 7.91 -1.25
N GLN A 96 0.16 7.73 -0.15
CA GLN A 96 0.83 8.82 0.54
C GLN A 96 2.08 8.37 1.28
N ILE A 97 3.00 9.30 1.46
CA ILE A 97 4.25 9.07 2.17
C ILE A 97 4.65 10.30 2.97
N THR A 98 5.21 10.07 4.14
CA THR A 98 5.90 11.10 4.91
C THR A 98 7.35 11.22 4.43
N LEU A 99 7.81 12.43 4.14
CA LEU A 99 9.16 12.76 3.72
C LEU A 99 9.69 13.85 4.65
N GLY A 100 10.35 13.44 5.73
CA GLY A 100 10.79 14.35 6.79
C GLY A 100 9.60 15.02 7.48
N ASP A 101 9.45 16.32 7.34
CA ASP A 101 8.38 17.13 7.93
C ASP A 101 7.19 17.34 6.98
N LYS A 102 7.13 16.62 5.88
CA LYS A 102 6.06 16.71 4.89
C LYS A 102 5.30 15.39 4.74
N LEU A 103 3.99 15.51 4.54
CA LEU A 103 3.13 14.41 4.11
C LEU A 103 2.76 14.66 2.64
N LEU A 104 3.33 13.87 1.73
CA LEU A 104 3.00 13.93 0.32
C LEU A 104 1.83 13.00 0.01
N ARG A 105 0.80 13.54 -0.60
CA ARG A 105 -0.32 12.79 -1.17
C ARG A 105 -0.02 12.52 -2.63
N VAL A 106 0.47 11.33 -2.92
CA VAL A 106 0.78 10.89 -4.29
C VAL A 106 -0.51 10.64 -5.08
N LEU A 107 -1.52 10.09 -4.41
CA LEU A 107 -2.86 9.93 -4.95
C LEU A 107 -3.90 10.60 -4.03
N LYS A 108 -4.91 11.22 -4.63
CA LYS A 108 -6.04 11.78 -3.89
C LYS A 108 -7.03 10.67 -3.55
N VAL A 109 -7.14 10.37 -2.28
CA VAL A 109 -8.12 9.44 -1.70
C VAL A 109 -8.92 10.21 -0.67
N GLU A 110 -10.21 10.40 -0.90
CA GLU A 110 -11.06 11.27 -0.08
C GLU A 110 -11.23 10.75 1.34
N GLU A 111 -11.23 9.43 1.52
CA GLU A 111 -11.32 8.76 2.82
C GLU A 111 -10.15 9.07 3.76
N LEU A 112 -9.07 9.66 3.23
CA LEU A 112 -7.91 10.12 4.00
C LEU A 112 -7.94 11.64 4.28
N ASP A 113 -8.91 12.38 3.75
CA ASP A 113 -8.94 13.84 3.84
C ASP A 113 -9.01 14.35 5.29
N GLU A 114 -9.85 13.73 6.11
CA GLU A 114 -9.98 14.09 7.52
C GLU A 114 -8.63 13.94 8.25
N ILE A 115 -7.97 12.78 8.09
CA ILE A 115 -6.67 12.51 8.70
C ILE A 115 -5.62 13.51 8.18
N CYS A 116 -5.55 13.72 6.87
CA CYS A 116 -4.57 14.63 6.29
C CYS A 116 -4.79 16.08 6.76
N SER A 117 -6.02 16.50 6.95
CA SER A 117 -6.34 17.87 7.39
C SER A 117 -5.73 18.24 8.75
N GLU A 118 -5.48 17.26 9.60
CA GLU A 118 -4.87 17.47 10.92
C GLU A 118 -3.42 17.98 10.84
N TYR A 119 -2.72 17.72 9.73
CA TYR A 119 -1.31 18.11 9.54
C TYR A 119 -1.15 19.48 8.87
N GLY A 120 -2.23 20.09 8.41
CA GLY A 120 -2.28 21.46 7.90
C GLY A 120 -1.26 21.72 6.78
N GLU A 121 -0.40 22.73 6.96
CA GLU A 121 0.59 23.15 5.96
C GLU A 121 1.71 22.12 5.69
N GLN A 122 1.82 21.06 6.51
CA GLN A 122 2.76 19.97 6.26
C GLN A 122 2.29 19.03 5.15
N VAL A 123 1.02 19.12 4.73
CA VAL A 123 0.47 18.29 3.65
C VAL A 123 0.77 18.92 2.30
N ILE A 124 1.42 18.16 1.45
CA ILE A 124 1.60 18.50 0.02
C ILE A 124 0.58 17.68 -0.76
N ASN A 125 -0.40 18.38 -1.33
CA ASN A 125 -1.45 17.78 -2.14
C ASN A 125 -1.45 18.39 -3.55
N PRO A 126 -0.73 17.78 -4.50
CA PRO A 126 -0.64 18.31 -5.87
C PRO A 126 -1.94 18.15 -6.67
N HIS A 127 -2.88 17.33 -6.19
CA HIS A 127 -4.19 17.18 -6.81
C HIS A 127 -5.15 18.34 -6.50
N GLY A 128 -4.89 19.13 -5.44
CA GLY A 128 -5.82 20.15 -4.97
C GLY A 128 -6.98 19.58 -4.14
N GLU A 129 -8.10 20.31 -4.08
CA GLU A 129 -9.28 19.88 -3.31
C GLU A 129 -9.98 18.67 -3.91
N HIS A 130 -9.94 18.55 -5.24
CA HIS A 130 -10.57 17.46 -5.99
C HIS A 130 -9.55 16.69 -6.80
N TRP A 131 -9.90 15.45 -7.16
CA TRP A 131 -9.07 14.65 -8.06
C TRP A 131 -8.82 15.40 -9.39
N ASN A 132 -7.55 15.52 -9.73
CA ASN A 132 -7.10 16.24 -10.92
C ASN A 132 -6.45 15.25 -11.91
N PRO A 133 -7.07 14.99 -13.07
CA PRO A 133 -6.51 14.10 -14.08
C PRO A 133 -5.21 14.62 -14.69
N ASP A 134 -4.95 15.93 -14.64
CA ASP A 134 -3.74 16.55 -15.17
C ASP A 134 -2.61 16.66 -14.13
N CYS A 135 -2.80 16.10 -12.94
CA CYS A 135 -1.77 16.08 -11.91
C CYS A 135 -0.55 15.29 -12.38
N ILE A 136 0.63 15.87 -12.21
CA ILE A 136 1.91 15.22 -12.58
C ILE A 136 2.09 13.85 -11.90
N LEU A 137 1.56 13.67 -10.68
CA LEU A 137 1.67 12.44 -9.93
C LEU A 137 0.59 11.41 -10.27
N ASN A 138 -0.25 11.67 -11.25
CA ASN A 138 -1.26 10.70 -11.68
C ASN A 138 -0.62 9.38 -12.09
N GLY A 139 -1.13 8.26 -11.51
CA GLY A 139 -0.62 6.91 -11.74
C GLY A 139 0.67 6.59 -10.98
N ALA A 140 1.19 7.51 -10.16
CA ALA A 140 2.32 7.21 -9.29
C ALA A 140 1.88 6.43 -8.04
N SER A 141 2.79 5.62 -7.51
CA SER A 141 2.64 4.95 -6.21
C SER A 141 3.70 5.44 -5.23
N ALA A 142 3.29 5.76 -4.02
CA ALA A 142 4.20 6.15 -2.95
C ALA A 142 5.07 4.98 -2.45
N SER A 143 4.65 3.74 -2.70
CA SER A 143 5.43 2.52 -2.41
C SER A 143 6.76 2.42 -3.18
N CYS A 144 6.88 3.19 -4.28
CA CYS A 144 8.13 3.34 -5.02
C CYS A 144 9.14 4.28 -4.36
N ILE A 145 8.84 4.85 -3.19
CA ILE A 145 9.72 5.79 -2.50
C ILE A 145 10.15 5.20 -1.17
N VAL A 146 11.46 5.01 -0.97
CA VAL A 146 12.02 4.47 0.27
C VAL A 146 12.92 5.51 0.95
N ARG A 147 12.71 5.71 2.25
CA ARG A 147 13.41 6.69 3.07
C ARG A 147 14.56 6.06 3.84
N CYS A 148 15.70 6.73 3.85
CA CYS A 148 16.88 6.36 4.64
C CYS A 148 17.57 7.62 5.20
N GLY A 149 16.96 8.29 6.15
CA GLY A 149 17.48 9.56 6.68
C GLY A 149 17.44 10.67 5.63
N THR A 150 18.60 11.14 5.25
CA THR A 150 18.76 12.13 4.16
C THR A 150 18.86 11.51 2.78
N ASP A 151 18.84 10.20 2.68
CA ASP A 151 18.85 9.48 1.41
C ASP A 151 17.44 9.03 1.06
N ILE A 152 17.00 9.36 -0.13
CA ILE A 152 15.68 8.95 -0.66
C ILE A 152 15.93 8.13 -1.92
N PHE A 153 15.38 6.93 -1.93
CA PHE A 153 15.42 6.03 -3.07
C PHE A 153 14.12 6.12 -3.85
N PHE A 154 14.23 6.38 -5.14
CA PHE A 154 13.10 6.39 -6.07
C PHE A 154 13.20 5.19 -6.99
N ASP A 155 12.21 4.32 -6.94
CA ASP A 155 12.06 3.23 -7.87
C ASP A 155 11.39 3.73 -9.15
N ASN A 156 12.21 4.11 -10.11
CA ASN A 156 11.76 4.59 -11.42
C ASN A 156 11.27 3.41 -12.29
N SER A 157 10.03 3.05 -12.06
CA SER A 157 9.30 1.97 -12.73
C SER A 157 8.04 2.51 -13.42
N ASP A 158 7.17 1.63 -13.88
CA ASP A 158 5.86 2.00 -14.42
C ASP A 158 4.97 2.72 -13.37
N TYR A 159 5.26 2.53 -12.08
CA TYR A 159 4.50 3.12 -10.96
C TYR A 159 5.11 4.41 -10.42
N LEU A 160 6.28 4.83 -10.90
CA LEU A 160 6.89 6.13 -10.59
C LEU A 160 7.85 6.55 -11.71
N ARG A 161 7.37 7.38 -12.61
CA ARG A 161 8.16 7.82 -13.77
C ARG A 161 9.24 8.86 -13.35
N PRO A 162 10.36 8.96 -14.08
CA PRO A 162 11.45 9.89 -13.75
C PRO A 162 11.01 11.35 -13.61
N GLU A 163 10.06 11.82 -14.43
CA GLU A 163 9.53 13.18 -14.31
C GLU A 163 8.72 13.40 -13.02
N GLN A 164 8.07 12.35 -12.51
CA GLN A 164 7.36 12.38 -11.22
C GLN A 164 8.34 12.42 -10.05
N SER A 165 9.38 11.60 -10.09
CA SER A 165 10.47 11.62 -9.10
C SER A 165 11.14 13.00 -9.05
N LYS A 166 11.42 13.59 -10.22
CA LYS A 166 12.00 14.94 -10.31
C LYS A 166 11.07 15.98 -9.71
N TRP A 167 9.77 15.91 -9.99
CA TRP A 167 8.80 16.84 -9.41
C TRP A 167 8.78 16.74 -7.88
N ILE A 168 8.82 15.51 -7.32
CA ILE A 168 8.86 15.29 -5.87
C ILE A 168 10.15 15.90 -5.27
N GLN A 169 11.29 15.71 -5.91
CA GLN A 169 12.56 16.32 -5.49
C GLN A 169 12.46 17.84 -5.41
N GLU A 170 11.90 18.47 -6.45
CA GLU A 170 11.84 19.93 -6.56
C GLU A 170 10.80 20.59 -5.63
N ASN A 171 9.71 19.85 -5.28
CA ASN A 171 8.57 20.42 -4.57
C ASN A 171 8.41 19.94 -3.12
N CYS A 172 8.95 18.76 -2.79
CA CYS A 172 8.75 18.14 -1.47
C CYS A 172 10.02 18.09 -0.63
N LEU A 173 11.19 18.14 -1.27
CA LEU A 173 12.47 17.92 -0.61
C LEU A 173 13.35 19.17 -0.76
N ASP A 174 14.28 19.34 0.15
CA ASP A 174 15.25 20.40 0.10
C ASP A 174 16.69 19.87 -0.12
N ASN A 175 17.67 20.75 -0.12
CA ASN A 175 19.06 20.42 -0.39
C ASN A 175 19.75 19.55 0.68
N ARG A 176 19.06 19.18 1.75
CA ARG A 176 19.57 18.22 2.74
C ARG A 176 19.50 16.79 2.24
N TYR A 177 18.62 16.52 1.26
CA TYR A 177 18.37 15.16 0.75
C TYR A 177 19.28 14.83 -0.43
N ARG A 178 19.72 13.57 -0.45
CA ARG A 178 20.39 12.94 -1.57
C ARG A 178 19.43 11.97 -2.23
N TYR A 179 19.48 11.89 -3.54
CA TYR A 179 18.55 11.10 -4.33
C TYR A 179 19.29 9.95 -4.96
N HIS A 180 18.68 8.79 -4.87
CA HIS A 180 19.16 7.56 -5.48
C HIS A 180 18.07 7.00 -6.38
N GLU A 181 18.47 6.57 -7.57
CA GLU A 181 17.58 5.82 -8.44
C GLU A 181 17.76 4.34 -8.14
N ALA A 182 16.66 3.67 -7.83
CA ALA A 182 16.59 2.23 -7.79
C ALA A 182 15.65 1.78 -8.92
N ILE A 183 15.94 0.67 -9.56
CA ILE A 183 15.06 0.09 -10.56
C ILE A 183 14.73 -1.30 -10.10
N THR A 184 13.50 -1.48 -9.63
CA THR A 184 12.93 -2.78 -9.33
C THR A 184 11.84 -3.08 -10.35
N ASP A 185 11.45 -4.31 -10.52
CA ASP A 185 10.34 -4.64 -11.42
C ASP A 185 8.97 -4.50 -10.72
N GLY A 186 8.88 -3.67 -9.67
CA GLY A 186 7.67 -3.50 -8.88
C GLY A 186 7.68 -2.27 -8.00
N HIS A 187 7.40 -2.46 -6.73
CA HIS A 187 7.43 -1.42 -5.71
C HIS A 187 8.70 -1.55 -4.87
N GLY A 188 9.45 -0.48 -4.70
CA GLY A 188 10.71 -0.49 -3.97
C GLY A 188 10.58 -1.04 -2.54
N ASP A 189 9.50 -0.72 -1.83
CA ASP A 189 9.23 -1.22 -0.47
C ASP A 189 8.84 -2.71 -0.42
N ALA A 190 8.55 -3.33 -1.56
CA ALA A 190 8.32 -4.77 -1.68
C ALA A 190 9.60 -5.54 -2.02
N VAL A 191 10.69 -4.83 -2.36
CA VAL A 191 11.95 -5.45 -2.77
C VAL A 191 13.02 -5.32 -1.69
N PHE A 192 13.07 -4.19 -0.98
CA PHE A 192 13.99 -4.03 0.14
C PHE A 192 13.39 -3.19 1.27
N ALA A 193 13.76 -3.54 2.49
CA ALA A 193 13.39 -2.81 3.70
C ALA A 193 14.64 -2.46 4.52
N ILE A 194 14.71 -1.21 4.97
CA ILE A 194 15.76 -0.76 5.86
C ILE A 194 15.26 -0.93 7.29
N LEU A 195 15.84 -1.88 8.01
CA LEU A 195 15.40 -2.27 9.35
C LEU A 195 15.96 -1.36 10.44
N LYS A 196 17.23 -0.99 10.30
CA LYS A 196 17.95 -0.06 11.18
C LYS A 196 19.24 0.41 10.49
N PRO A 197 19.96 1.39 11.06
CA PRO A 197 21.24 1.80 10.51
C PRO A 197 22.19 0.64 10.31
N GLY A 198 22.69 0.46 9.10
CA GLY A 198 23.62 -0.60 8.73
C GLY A 198 23.00 -1.97 8.45
N VAL A 199 21.67 -2.12 8.53
CA VAL A 199 20.98 -3.41 8.29
C VAL A 199 19.83 -3.24 7.31
N LEU A 200 19.86 -4.04 6.26
CA LEU A 200 18.88 -4.04 5.19
C LEU A 200 18.43 -5.47 4.88
N LEU A 201 17.13 -5.63 4.69
CA LEU A 201 16.51 -6.86 4.24
C LEU A 201 16.13 -6.72 2.77
N SER A 202 16.43 -7.72 1.94
CA SER A 202 16.08 -7.71 0.51
C SER A 202 15.44 -9.01 0.08
N SER A 203 14.52 -8.94 -0.86
CA SER A 203 14.06 -10.10 -1.59
C SER A 203 15.12 -10.52 -2.62
N LYS A 204 15.25 -11.83 -2.86
CA LYS A 204 16.27 -12.36 -3.78
C LYS A 204 15.92 -12.24 -5.26
N TRP A 205 14.71 -11.81 -5.57
CA TRP A 205 14.32 -11.89 -6.97
C TRP A 205 14.73 -10.68 -7.81
N ASP A 206 15.25 -9.65 -7.22
CA ASP A 206 15.73 -8.52 -8.00
C ASP A 206 17.26 -8.58 -8.12
N ASP A 207 17.73 -9.20 -9.22
CA ASP A 207 19.16 -9.19 -9.57
C ASP A 207 19.61 -7.85 -10.18
N LYS A 208 18.67 -6.92 -10.45
CA LYS A 208 18.95 -5.63 -11.06
C LYS A 208 19.36 -4.58 -10.03
N LEU A 209 19.01 -4.78 -8.77
CA LEU A 209 19.29 -3.86 -7.69
C LEU A 209 20.63 -4.21 -7.02
N ASP A 210 21.66 -3.41 -7.23
CA ASP A 210 22.96 -3.56 -6.56
C ASP A 210 22.98 -2.84 -5.21
N LEU A 211 22.26 -3.40 -4.25
CA LEU A 211 22.18 -2.83 -2.89
C LEU A 211 23.53 -2.71 -2.20
N ASN A 212 24.53 -3.52 -2.56
CA ASN A 212 25.86 -3.38 -1.98
C ASN A 212 26.58 -2.13 -2.46
N SER A 213 26.30 -1.68 -3.69
CA SER A 213 26.79 -0.40 -4.22
C SER A 213 26.06 0.79 -3.59
N ASP A 214 24.76 0.68 -3.44
CA ASP A 214 23.94 1.75 -2.89
C ASP A 214 24.12 1.91 -1.37
N PHE A 215 24.41 0.82 -0.68
CA PHE A 215 24.62 0.76 0.77
C PHE A 215 25.99 0.16 1.13
N PRO A 216 27.10 0.83 0.81
CA PRO A 216 28.43 0.26 1.03
C PRO A 216 28.71 0.06 2.51
N GLY A 217 29.08 -1.18 2.85
CA GLY A 217 29.42 -1.58 4.22
C GLY A 217 28.21 -1.90 5.11
N TRP A 218 27.01 -1.94 4.54
CA TRP A 218 25.81 -2.39 5.26
C TRP A 218 25.69 -3.91 5.21
N ASP A 219 25.04 -4.47 6.23
CA ASP A 219 24.62 -5.87 6.25
C ASP A 219 23.36 -6.02 5.41
N VAL A 220 23.49 -6.62 4.23
CA VAL A 220 22.39 -6.88 3.31
C VAL A 220 21.98 -8.35 3.46
N SER A 221 20.95 -8.58 4.25
CA SER A 221 20.34 -9.89 4.41
C SER A 221 19.34 -10.18 3.30
N LYS A 222 19.61 -11.23 2.53
CA LYS A 222 18.70 -11.68 1.46
C LYS A 222 17.82 -12.82 1.98
N LEU A 223 16.50 -12.71 1.74
CA LEU A 223 15.56 -13.79 2.07
C LEU A 223 15.81 -15.01 1.20
N GLU A 224 15.65 -16.20 1.77
CA GLU A 224 15.85 -17.45 1.04
C GLU A 224 14.71 -17.76 0.07
N CYS A 225 15.03 -18.55 -0.96
CA CYS A 225 14.15 -18.85 -2.08
C CYS A 225 12.82 -19.57 -1.75
N SER A 226 12.64 -20.12 -0.55
CA SER A 226 11.42 -20.85 -0.19
C SER A 226 10.16 -19.99 -0.31
N THR A 227 10.24 -18.74 0.12
CA THR A 227 9.15 -17.78 0.08
C THR A 227 8.79 -17.40 -1.37
N ILE A 228 9.80 -17.21 -2.22
CA ILE A 228 9.58 -16.90 -3.64
C ILE A 228 8.87 -18.06 -4.35
N TRP A 229 9.28 -19.30 -4.09
CA TRP A 229 8.63 -20.46 -4.68
C TRP A 229 7.18 -20.60 -4.23
N HIS A 230 6.90 -20.28 -2.96
CA HIS A 230 5.53 -20.26 -2.46
C HIS A 230 4.71 -19.18 -3.16
N ALA A 231 5.25 -17.96 -3.27
CA ALA A 231 4.64 -16.85 -3.99
C ALA A 231 4.30 -17.19 -5.44
N MET A 232 5.28 -17.74 -6.16
CA MET A 232 5.11 -18.14 -7.55
C MET A 232 4.07 -19.27 -7.68
N ALA A 233 4.08 -20.24 -6.76
CA ALA A 233 3.12 -21.34 -6.78
C ALA A 233 1.69 -20.83 -6.53
N VAL A 234 1.51 -19.93 -5.58
CA VAL A 234 0.21 -19.34 -5.27
C VAL A 234 -0.24 -18.40 -6.41
N GLY A 235 0.65 -17.56 -6.93
CA GLY A 235 0.34 -16.71 -8.07
C GLY A 235 -0.08 -17.52 -9.30
N LYS A 236 0.66 -18.58 -9.61
CA LYS A 236 0.30 -19.51 -10.69
C LYS A 236 -1.03 -20.21 -10.43
N PHE A 237 -1.24 -20.70 -9.21
CA PHE A 237 -2.51 -21.32 -8.82
C PHE A 237 -3.70 -20.36 -8.98
N LYS A 238 -3.54 -19.10 -8.60
CA LYS A 238 -4.55 -18.06 -8.79
C LYS A 238 -4.82 -17.80 -10.26
N GLU A 239 -3.78 -17.63 -11.06
CA GLU A 239 -3.90 -17.41 -12.50
C GLU A 239 -4.62 -18.56 -13.19
N GLU A 240 -4.25 -19.80 -12.90
CA GLU A 240 -4.82 -21.00 -13.53
C GLU A 240 -6.26 -21.28 -13.10
N ASN A 241 -6.62 -20.98 -11.85
CA ASN A 241 -7.91 -21.38 -11.29
C ASN A 241 -8.90 -20.21 -11.15
N PHE A 242 -8.41 -18.97 -11.00
CA PHE A 242 -9.24 -17.83 -10.61
C PHE A 242 -8.98 -16.57 -11.46
N ASN A 243 -8.21 -16.64 -12.55
CA ASN A 243 -7.80 -15.49 -13.36
C ASN A 243 -7.21 -14.33 -12.53
N GLY A 244 -6.35 -14.64 -11.56
CA GLY A 244 -5.81 -13.64 -10.64
C GLY A 244 -6.81 -13.12 -9.60
N ALA A 245 -8.02 -13.64 -9.60
CA ALA A 245 -9.06 -13.23 -8.66
C ALA A 245 -8.83 -13.84 -7.26
N TRP A 246 -9.62 -13.43 -6.38
CA TRP A 246 -9.68 -13.65 -4.96
C TRP A 246 -9.52 -15.11 -4.53
N TYR A 247 -8.61 -15.35 -3.62
CA TYR A 247 -8.38 -16.64 -3.00
C TYR A 247 -8.63 -16.53 -1.49
N VAL A 248 -9.42 -17.45 -0.98
CA VAL A 248 -9.61 -17.62 0.47
C VAL A 248 -9.01 -18.97 0.84
N GLN A 249 -8.05 -18.97 1.75
CA GLN A 249 -7.37 -20.19 2.17
C GLN A 249 -8.40 -21.20 2.70
N GLY A 250 -8.34 -22.43 2.19
CA GLY A 250 -9.26 -23.51 2.59
C GLY A 250 -10.63 -23.47 1.91
N GLN A 251 -10.90 -22.52 1.02
CA GLN A 251 -12.13 -22.44 0.25
C GLN A 251 -11.87 -22.54 -1.25
N THR A 252 -12.77 -23.17 -1.97
CA THR A 252 -12.78 -23.16 -3.43
C THR A 252 -13.83 -22.16 -3.90
N PRO A 253 -13.44 -21.07 -4.60
CA PRO A 253 -14.39 -20.11 -5.12
C PRO A 253 -15.38 -20.75 -6.07
N THR A 254 -16.64 -20.38 -5.96
CA THR A 254 -17.66 -20.80 -6.91
C THR A 254 -17.51 -20.06 -8.23
N LYS A 255 -18.09 -20.60 -9.31
CA LYS A 255 -18.09 -19.90 -10.61
C LYS A 255 -18.84 -18.58 -10.54
N GLU A 256 -19.88 -18.52 -9.74
CA GLU A 256 -20.72 -17.35 -9.50
C GLU A 256 -19.88 -16.27 -8.80
N PHE A 257 -19.11 -16.62 -7.77
CA PHE A 257 -18.22 -15.70 -7.07
C PHE A 257 -17.11 -15.19 -8.00
N THR A 258 -16.45 -16.07 -8.76
CA THR A 258 -15.42 -15.67 -9.72
C THR A 258 -15.98 -14.70 -10.76
N LYS A 259 -17.20 -14.96 -11.28
CA LYS A 259 -17.87 -14.06 -12.21
C LYS A 259 -18.15 -12.69 -11.58
N PHE A 260 -18.63 -12.68 -10.33
CA PHE A 260 -18.89 -11.43 -9.59
C PHE A 260 -17.61 -10.62 -9.43
N VAL A 261 -16.53 -11.23 -8.95
CA VAL A 261 -15.22 -10.56 -8.79
C VAL A 261 -14.74 -9.96 -10.11
N ASN A 262 -14.74 -10.73 -11.17
CA ASN A 262 -14.28 -10.27 -12.49
C ASN A 262 -15.15 -9.17 -13.08
N THR A 263 -16.40 -9.04 -12.65
CA THR A 263 -17.32 -8.02 -13.17
C THR A 263 -17.29 -6.74 -12.32
N TYR A 264 -17.35 -6.88 -11.01
CA TYR A 264 -17.58 -5.76 -10.09
C TYR A 264 -16.37 -5.39 -9.26
N LEU A 265 -15.46 -6.33 -8.98
CA LEU A 265 -14.31 -6.14 -8.12
C LEU A 265 -12.98 -6.25 -8.88
N LYS A 266 -12.99 -6.12 -10.19
CA LYS A 266 -11.79 -6.27 -11.02
C LYS A 266 -10.64 -5.33 -10.61
N GLU A 267 -10.96 -4.14 -10.12
CA GLU A 267 -9.99 -3.18 -9.62
C GLU A 267 -9.46 -3.53 -8.22
N TRP A 268 -10.08 -4.52 -7.57
CA TRP A 268 -9.66 -5.04 -6.26
C TRP A 268 -8.73 -6.25 -6.38
N VAL A 269 -8.46 -6.70 -7.59
CA VAL A 269 -7.54 -7.82 -7.84
C VAL A 269 -6.17 -7.50 -7.23
N GLY A 270 -5.67 -8.38 -6.39
CA GLY A 270 -4.43 -8.19 -5.64
C GLY A 270 -4.61 -7.69 -4.20
N TYR A 271 -5.76 -7.13 -3.83
CA TYR A 271 -6.02 -6.70 -2.45
C TYR A 271 -6.29 -7.86 -1.48
N VAL A 272 -6.65 -9.01 -1.99
CA VAL A 272 -6.69 -10.26 -1.24
C VAL A 272 -5.43 -11.03 -1.61
N SER A 273 -4.31 -10.49 -1.27
CA SER A 273 -3.06 -11.15 -1.58
C SER A 273 -2.60 -11.98 -0.39
N ASP A 274 -2.05 -13.08 -0.69
CA ASP A 274 -1.05 -13.70 0.11
C ASP A 274 0.07 -12.69 0.34
N THR A 275 0.44 -12.49 1.55
CA THR A 275 1.62 -11.73 1.90
C THR A 275 2.85 -12.54 1.54
N VAL A 276 3.29 -12.40 0.33
CA VAL A 276 4.56 -12.96 -0.12
C VAL A 276 5.68 -11.92 -0.16
N PHE A 277 5.39 -10.72 0.30
CA PHE A 277 6.34 -9.63 0.43
C PHE A 277 6.94 -9.63 1.83
N ASP A 278 7.76 -10.62 2.15
CA ASP A 278 8.39 -10.75 3.47
C ASP A 278 9.33 -9.57 3.81
N VAL A 279 9.67 -8.76 2.82
CA VAL A 279 10.44 -7.52 3.01
C VAL A 279 9.54 -6.30 3.22
N ASN A 280 8.24 -6.40 2.94
CA ASN A 280 7.29 -5.32 3.15
C ASN A 280 6.85 -5.31 4.61
N CYS A 281 7.71 -4.80 5.48
CA CYS A 281 7.53 -4.79 6.92
C CYS A 281 7.40 -3.37 7.48
N LEU A 282 6.66 -3.23 8.55
CA LEU A 282 6.61 -2.03 9.37
C LEU A 282 7.58 -2.19 10.53
N VAL A 283 8.59 -1.33 10.59
CA VAL A 283 9.53 -1.26 11.71
C VAL A 283 8.89 -0.42 12.81
N LEU A 284 8.75 -0.99 13.99
CA LEU A 284 8.15 -0.31 15.15
C LEU A 284 9.20 0.44 15.98
N ASP A 285 10.41 -0.13 16.10
CA ASP A 285 11.53 0.38 16.87
C ASP A 285 12.84 -0.26 16.39
N GLU A 286 14.02 0.31 16.79
CA GLU A 286 15.36 -0.27 16.49
C GLU A 286 15.62 -1.60 17.22
#